data_d89f2a0e0a7621fbfdf70da06fa64fd9
#
_entry.id   d89f2a0e0a7621fbfdf70da06fa64fd9
#
_cell.length_a   1.000
_cell.length_b   1.000
_cell.length_c   1.000
_cell.angle_alpha   90.00
_cell.angle_beta   90.00
_cell.angle_gamma   90.00
#
_symmetry.space_group_name_H-M   'P 1'
#
loop_
_entity.id
_entity.type
_entity.pdbx_description
1 polymer ?
#
loop_
_entity_poly.entity_id
_entity_poly.type
_entity_poly.pdbx_seq_one_letter_code
_entity_poly.pdbx_strand_id
1 'polypeptide(L)'
;KSGESVNTTHQTKKLDIDDLMYYRDRFDVPLTDQQVKNIEYYKPDQNSPEIKYINERRIQLGGFIPERTTYAKSVKAPPKDIFDNMKVSTGEKEMSTTMALVRMLTNLLRDKNVAPRLVPIIPDEARTFGMEGFFQKIGIYAHEGQKYEPEDAAQLSSYKEEKSGQVLEEGINEAGAMSSWIAAGTSYTNHDVEMIPIYLFYSMFGFQRIGDFAWAGADSQSRGFLIGATAGRTTLAGEGLQHQDGHSHLMASTIPNCRSYDP
;
A
#
# COMPACT_ATOMS: atom_id res chain seq x y z
N LYS A 1 15.06 12.21 -33.91
CA LYS A 1 15.24 13.68 -34.01
C LYS A 1 13.94 14.40 -33.72
N SER A 2 12.89 14.16 -34.49
CA SER A 2 11.60 14.77 -34.21
C SER A 2 10.98 14.15 -32.97
N GLY A 3 10.50 14.95 -32.05
CA GLY A 3 9.97 14.48 -30.79
C GLY A 3 10.98 14.07 -29.71
N GLU A 4 12.29 14.03 -30.02
CA GLU A 4 13.33 13.71 -29.02
C GLU A 4 14.16 14.94 -28.69
N SER A 5 14.37 15.22 -27.41
CA SER A 5 15.27 16.27 -26.90
C SER A 5 14.99 17.69 -27.44
N VAL A 6 13.75 17.98 -27.77
CA VAL A 6 13.32 19.31 -28.20
C VAL A 6 12.22 19.84 -27.28
N ASN A 7 12.21 21.15 -27.05
CA ASN A 7 11.25 21.77 -26.13
C ASN A 7 9.80 21.63 -26.60
N THR A 8 9.56 21.39 -27.86
CA THR A 8 8.23 21.21 -28.46
C THR A 8 7.74 19.76 -28.43
N THR A 9 8.50 18.83 -27.85
CA THR A 9 8.13 17.39 -27.78
C THR A 9 6.74 17.18 -27.24
N HIS A 10 6.40 17.89 -26.17
CA HIS A 10 5.10 17.76 -25.52
C HIS A 10 3.91 18.22 -26.40
N GLN A 11 4.17 19.09 -27.39
CA GLN A 11 3.18 19.60 -28.31
C GLN A 11 3.09 18.77 -29.61
N THR A 12 4.06 17.89 -29.83
CA THR A 12 4.10 17.03 -31.01
C THR A 12 3.05 15.93 -30.90
N LYS A 13 1.97 16.06 -31.65
CA LYS A 13 0.84 15.10 -31.62
C LYS A 13 1.00 13.97 -32.62
N LYS A 14 1.79 14.17 -33.68
CA LYS A 14 2.04 13.20 -34.74
C LYS A 14 3.48 13.31 -35.16
N LEU A 15 4.13 12.21 -35.43
CA LEU A 15 5.39 12.12 -36.12
C LEU A 15 5.12 12.16 -37.63
N ASP A 16 5.98 12.80 -38.39
CA ASP A 16 5.91 12.71 -39.84
C ASP A 16 6.48 11.38 -40.38
N ILE A 17 6.34 11.16 -41.66
CA ILE A 17 6.74 9.89 -42.28
C ILE A 17 8.26 9.67 -42.19
N ASP A 18 9.04 10.72 -42.35
CA ASP A 18 10.51 10.63 -42.28
C ASP A 18 10.97 10.27 -40.86
N ASP A 19 10.30 10.81 -39.85
CA ASP A 19 10.56 10.46 -38.47
C ASP A 19 10.19 9.02 -38.18
N LEU A 20 9.04 8.54 -38.67
CA LEU A 20 8.63 7.15 -38.51
C LEU A 20 9.61 6.19 -39.20
N MET A 21 10.10 6.53 -40.40
CA MET A 21 11.15 5.77 -41.08
C MET A 21 12.44 5.75 -40.28
N TYR A 22 12.85 6.90 -39.74
CA TYR A 22 14.03 6.99 -38.88
C TYR A 22 13.90 6.07 -37.64
N TYR A 23 12.77 6.07 -36.99
CA TYR A 23 12.55 5.17 -35.82
C TYR A 23 12.51 3.70 -36.24
N ARG A 24 11.85 3.35 -37.33
CA ARG A 24 11.87 1.99 -37.88
C ARG A 24 13.31 1.52 -38.09
N ASP A 25 14.15 2.32 -38.76
CA ASP A 25 15.51 1.95 -39.06
C ASP A 25 16.39 1.88 -37.80
N ARG A 26 16.19 2.82 -36.89
CA ARG A 26 16.94 2.87 -35.62
C ARG A 26 16.66 1.65 -34.71
N PHE A 27 15.46 1.13 -34.75
CA PHE A 27 15.03 0.00 -33.92
C PHE A 27 14.89 -1.30 -34.70
N ASP A 28 15.40 -1.34 -35.92
CA ASP A 28 15.37 -2.52 -36.82
C ASP A 28 13.97 -3.15 -36.92
N VAL A 29 12.92 -2.31 -36.97
CA VAL A 29 11.56 -2.80 -37.08
C VAL A 29 11.33 -3.29 -38.51
N PRO A 30 10.98 -4.58 -38.76
CA PRO A 30 10.92 -5.15 -40.10
C PRO A 30 9.62 -4.78 -40.84
N LEU A 31 9.48 -3.50 -41.12
CA LEU A 31 8.39 -2.93 -41.93
C LEU A 31 8.97 -2.29 -43.21
N THR A 32 8.27 -2.50 -44.32
CA THR A 32 8.58 -1.81 -45.57
C THR A 32 8.22 -0.32 -45.53
N ASP A 33 8.80 0.48 -46.36
CA ASP A 33 8.45 1.91 -46.47
C ASP A 33 6.96 2.15 -46.70
N GLN A 34 6.33 1.27 -47.48
CA GLN A 34 4.88 1.38 -47.73
C GLN A 34 4.06 1.09 -46.46
N GLN A 35 4.47 0.12 -45.68
CA GLN A 35 3.81 -0.21 -44.40
C GLN A 35 3.98 0.92 -43.38
N VAL A 36 5.16 1.54 -43.30
CA VAL A 36 5.39 2.72 -42.47
C VAL A 36 4.50 3.88 -42.91
N LYS A 37 4.42 4.15 -44.24
CA LYS A 37 3.53 5.19 -44.77
C LYS A 37 2.05 4.95 -44.45
N ASN A 38 1.64 3.69 -44.45
CA ASN A 38 0.28 3.28 -44.10
C ASN A 38 0.04 3.21 -42.59
N ILE A 39 1.08 3.41 -41.76
CA ILE A 39 1.02 3.29 -40.30
C ILE A 39 0.52 1.90 -39.90
N GLU A 40 1.05 0.85 -40.53
CA GLU A 40 0.70 -0.53 -40.22
C GLU A 40 1.34 -0.98 -38.90
N TYR A 41 0.60 -1.74 -38.12
CA TYR A 41 1.14 -2.34 -36.87
C TYR A 41 2.08 -3.50 -37.21
N TYR A 42 3.27 -3.46 -36.61
CA TYR A 42 4.17 -4.59 -36.61
C TYR A 42 3.66 -5.67 -35.64
N LYS A 43 3.48 -6.86 -36.14
CA LYS A 43 3.18 -8.05 -35.34
C LYS A 43 4.30 -9.06 -35.53
N PRO A 44 5.11 -9.31 -34.49
CA PRO A 44 6.18 -10.31 -34.56
C PRO A 44 5.64 -11.73 -34.86
N ASP A 45 6.44 -12.52 -35.57
CA ASP A 45 6.13 -13.92 -35.78
C ASP A 45 6.08 -14.67 -34.45
N GLN A 46 5.12 -15.59 -34.31
CA GLN A 46 4.94 -16.36 -33.08
C GLN A 46 6.15 -17.24 -32.72
N ASN A 47 6.98 -17.56 -33.70
CA ASN A 47 8.21 -18.34 -33.53
C ASN A 47 9.45 -17.47 -33.36
N SER A 48 9.31 -16.13 -33.39
CA SER A 48 10.44 -15.23 -33.20
C SER A 48 11.04 -15.40 -31.80
N PRO A 49 12.34 -15.13 -31.62
CA PRO A 49 13.00 -15.24 -30.31
C PRO A 49 12.34 -14.41 -29.23
N GLU A 50 11.88 -13.21 -29.57
CA GLU A 50 11.24 -12.27 -28.66
C GLU A 50 9.92 -12.83 -28.13
N ILE A 51 9.08 -13.37 -29.02
CA ILE A 51 7.78 -13.94 -28.64
C ILE A 51 7.97 -15.21 -27.81
N LYS A 52 8.92 -16.07 -28.19
CA LYS A 52 9.27 -17.24 -27.39
C LYS A 52 9.71 -16.84 -25.99
N TYR A 53 10.62 -15.87 -25.87
CA TYR A 53 11.09 -15.38 -24.58
C TYR A 53 9.94 -14.85 -23.73
N ILE A 54 9.08 -13.97 -24.28
CA ILE A 54 7.93 -13.43 -23.55
C ILE A 54 7.00 -14.54 -23.06
N ASN A 55 6.68 -15.50 -23.93
CA ASN A 55 5.78 -16.59 -23.59
C ASN A 55 6.38 -17.50 -22.51
N GLU A 56 7.65 -17.87 -22.61
CA GLU A 56 8.35 -18.66 -21.60
C GLU A 56 8.37 -17.96 -20.24
N ARG A 57 8.67 -16.66 -20.23
CA ARG A 57 8.63 -15.88 -18.99
C ARG A 57 7.23 -15.80 -18.39
N ARG A 58 6.20 -15.62 -19.22
CA ARG A 58 4.81 -15.62 -18.75
C ARG A 58 4.39 -16.96 -18.17
N ILE A 59 4.78 -18.05 -18.79
CA ILE A 59 4.51 -19.41 -18.26
C ILE A 59 5.20 -19.59 -16.90
N GLN A 60 6.48 -19.21 -16.77
CA GLN A 60 7.21 -19.27 -15.50
C GLN A 60 6.59 -18.43 -14.39
N LEU A 61 5.95 -17.32 -14.75
CA LEU A 61 5.25 -16.43 -13.82
C LEU A 61 3.79 -16.80 -13.56
N GLY A 62 3.35 -17.98 -14.01
CA GLY A 62 1.99 -18.46 -13.77
C GLY A 62 0.97 -18.05 -14.83
N GLY A 63 1.39 -17.53 -15.98
CA GLY A 63 0.53 -17.14 -17.08
C GLY A 63 0.63 -15.68 -17.49
N PHE A 64 -0.26 -15.26 -18.36
CA PHE A 64 -0.36 -13.87 -18.79
C PHE A 64 -0.89 -12.99 -17.64
N ILE A 65 -0.93 -11.67 -17.86
CA ILE A 65 -1.44 -10.73 -16.84
C ILE A 65 -2.77 -11.26 -16.31
N PRO A 66 -2.88 -11.50 -14.98
CA PRO A 66 -4.09 -12.06 -14.43
C PRO A 66 -5.29 -11.17 -14.72
N GLU A 67 -6.42 -11.77 -14.99
CA GLU A 67 -7.68 -11.03 -15.10
C GLU A 67 -8.00 -10.37 -13.76
N ARG A 68 -8.28 -9.08 -13.79
CA ARG A 68 -8.69 -8.37 -12.58
C ARG A 68 -10.11 -8.74 -12.22
N THR A 69 -10.30 -9.11 -10.98
CA THR A 69 -11.63 -9.38 -10.42
C THR A 69 -12.00 -8.25 -9.43
N THR A 70 -13.29 -8.04 -9.22
CA THR A 70 -13.78 -7.06 -8.24
C THR A 70 -14.12 -7.72 -6.89
N TYR A 71 -13.96 -9.02 -6.79
CA TYR A 71 -14.29 -9.81 -5.61
C TYR A 71 -13.29 -10.94 -5.41
N ALA A 72 -12.96 -11.15 -4.17
CA ALA A 72 -12.26 -12.34 -3.68
C ALA A 72 -13.21 -13.17 -2.81
N LYS A 73 -12.76 -14.31 -2.35
CA LYS A 73 -13.52 -15.05 -1.34
C LYS A 73 -13.72 -14.16 -0.11
N SER A 74 -14.98 -13.92 0.24
CA SER A 74 -15.31 -13.06 1.38
C SER A 74 -14.74 -13.61 2.67
N VAL A 75 -14.17 -12.72 3.47
CA VAL A 75 -13.73 -13.05 4.83
C VAL A 75 -14.95 -13.11 5.72
N LYS A 76 -15.09 -14.20 6.47
CA LYS A 76 -16.18 -14.33 7.45
C LYS A 76 -15.93 -13.32 8.57
N ALA A 77 -16.90 -12.46 8.81
CA ALA A 77 -16.83 -11.50 9.91
C ALA A 77 -16.73 -12.24 11.26
N PRO A 78 -15.94 -11.72 12.21
CA PRO A 78 -15.86 -12.28 13.55
C PRO A 78 -17.22 -12.12 14.27
N PRO A 79 -17.52 -12.96 15.23
CA PRO A 79 -18.71 -12.79 16.04
C PRO A 79 -18.62 -11.49 16.87
N LYS A 80 -19.77 -10.85 17.12
CA LYS A 80 -19.80 -9.54 17.78
C LYS A 80 -19.33 -9.57 19.24
N ASP A 81 -19.42 -10.71 19.90
CA ASP A 81 -19.00 -10.93 21.30
C ASP A 81 -17.49 -10.82 21.50
N ILE A 82 -16.69 -10.94 20.43
CA ILE A 82 -15.25 -10.71 20.49
C ILE A 82 -14.89 -9.32 21.04
N PHE A 83 -15.83 -8.38 20.98
CA PHE A 83 -15.68 -7.01 21.47
C PHE A 83 -16.41 -6.73 22.76
N ASP A 84 -16.98 -7.73 23.46
CA ASP A 84 -17.78 -7.50 24.66
C ASP A 84 -16.98 -6.83 25.78
N ASN A 85 -15.70 -7.16 25.90
CA ASN A 85 -14.79 -6.52 26.84
C ASN A 85 -14.52 -5.03 26.55
N MET A 86 -14.95 -4.53 25.42
CA MET A 86 -14.80 -3.13 25.00
C MET A 86 -16.10 -2.32 25.14
N LYS A 87 -17.21 -2.99 25.42
CA LYS A 87 -18.52 -2.37 25.60
C LYS A 87 -18.75 -1.87 27.03
N VAL A 88 -17.83 -2.18 27.93
CA VAL A 88 -17.89 -1.78 29.34
C VAL A 88 -17.04 -0.54 29.60
N SER A 89 -17.44 0.25 30.58
CA SER A 89 -16.65 1.42 31.01
C SER A 89 -15.26 0.99 31.49
N THR A 90 -14.28 1.84 31.25
CA THR A 90 -12.94 1.69 31.79
C THR A 90 -12.86 2.06 33.29
N GLY A 91 -13.97 2.55 33.86
CA GLY A 91 -14.01 3.07 35.21
C GLY A 91 -13.20 4.34 35.36
N GLU A 92 -12.34 4.38 36.35
CA GLU A 92 -11.42 5.50 36.58
C GLU A 92 -10.15 5.46 35.72
N LYS A 93 -9.98 4.41 34.93
CA LYS A 93 -8.79 4.24 34.08
C LYS A 93 -8.92 5.02 32.79
N GLU A 94 -8.12 6.05 32.64
CA GLU A 94 -8.03 6.78 31.38
C GLU A 94 -7.47 5.92 30.26
N MET A 95 -8.01 6.08 29.06
CA MET A 95 -7.56 5.36 27.87
C MET A 95 -7.75 6.24 26.64
N SER A 96 -6.71 6.36 25.83
CA SER A 96 -6.81 7.07 24.55
C SER A 96 -7.59 6.24 23.51
N THR A 97 -8.16 6.92 22.52
CA THR A 97 -8.84 6.26 21.40
C THR A 97 -7.89 5.38 20.60
N THR A 98 -6.61 5.75 20.47
CA THR A 98 -5.57 4.89 19.87
C THR A 98 -5.40 3.59 20.64
N MET A 99 -5.34 3.63 21.97
CA MET A 99 -5.26 2.42 22.79
C MET A 99 -6.54 1.56 22.71
N ALA A 100 -7.69 2.19 22.55
CA ALA A 100 -8.94 1.46 22.31
C ALA A 100 -8.88 0.72 20.96
N LEU A 101 -8.38 1.37 19.91
CA LEU A 101 -8.15 0.76 18.59
C LEU A 101 -7.19 -0.43 18.71
N VAL A 102 -6.05 -0.28 19.37
CA VAL A 102 -5.06 -1.36 19.56
C VAL A 102 -5.67 -2.56 20.28
N ARG A 103 -6.52 -2.33 21.29
CA ARG A 103 -7.27 -3.41 21.95
C ARG A 103 -8.26 -4.09 21.03
N MET A 104 -8.96 -3.30 20.20
CA MET A 104 -9.87 -3.84 19.18
C MET A 104 -9.13 -4.74 18.20
N LEU A 105 -8.01 -4.29 17.66
CA LEU A 105 -7.15 -5.06 16.77
C LEU A 105 -6.60 -6.32 17.48
N THR A 106 -6.22 -6.21 18.76
CA THR A 106 -5.80 -7.35 19.56
C THR A 106 -6.89 -8.41 19.70
N ASN A 107 -8.15 -8.00 19.79
CA ASN A 107 -9.28 -8.93 19.80
C ASN A 107 -9.47 -9.58 18.42
N LEU A 108 -9.36 -8.81 17.34
CA LEU A 108 -9.44 -9.33 15.96
C LEU A 108 -8.35 -10.36 15.67
N LEU A 109 -7.15 -10.21 16.23
CA LEU A 109 -6.07 -11.20 16.11
C LEU A 109 -6.36 -12.56 16.77
N ARG A 110 -7.47 -12.69 17.50
CA ARG A 110 -7.93 -13.98 18.04
C ARG A 110 -8.85 -14.73 17.07
N ASP A 111 -9.41 -14.05 16.08
CA ASP A 111 -10.27 -14.66 15.09
C ASP A 111 -9.45 -15.32 13.97
N LYS A 112 -9.66 -16.61 13.74
CA LYS A 112 -8.88 -17.42 12.79
C LYS A 112 -9.09 -17.04 11.33
N ASN A 113 -10.19 -16.37 11.00
CA ASN A 113 -10.49 -15.95 9.62
C ASN A 113 -9.91 -14.55 9.35
N VAL A 114 -9.96 -13.67 10.34
CA VAL A 114 -9.55 -12.26 10.20
C VAL A 114 -8.06 -12.08 10.51
N ALA A 115 -7.54 -12.73 11.55
CA ALA A 115 -6.15 -12.56 11.97
C ALA A 115 -5.12 -12.71 10.83
N PRO A 116 -5.19 -13.73 9.95
CA PRO A 116 -4.24 -13.88 8.84
C PRO A 116 -4.38 -12.83 7.75
N ARG A 117 -5.40 -11.97 7.82
CA ARG A 117 -5.70 -10.93 6.83
C ARG A 117 -5.31 -9.54 7.29
N LEU A 118 -5.06 -9.36 8.58
CA LEU A 118 -4.67 -8.07 9.12
C LEU A 118 -3.23 -7.75 8.73
N VAL A 119 -3.02 -6.56 8.17
CA VAL A 119 -1.70 -6.05 7.79
C VAL A 119 -1.51 -4.70 8.45
N PRO A 120 -1.03 -4.66 9.71
CA PRO A 120 -0.65 -3.41 10.33
C PRO A 120 0.58 -2.82 9.62
N ILE A 121 0.50 -1.57 9.21
CA ILE A 121 1.57 -0.82 8.57
C ILE A 121 1.87 0.37 9.45
N ILE A 122 3.10 0.50 9.89
CA ILE A 122 3.50 1.50 10.87
C ILE A 122 4.86 2.10 10.50
N PRO A 123 5.13 3.35 10.88
CA PRO A 123 6.49 3.84 10.97
C PRO A 123 7.24 3.09 12.08
N ASP A 124 8.49 3.34 12.26
CA ASP A 124 9.37 2.66 13.22
C ASP A 124 9.03 2.90 14.71
N GLU A 125 7.94 3.56 15.01
CA GLU A 125 7.53 3.93 16.37
C GLU A 125 6.26 3.20 16.86
N ALA A 126 6.17 1.90 16.62
CA ALA A 126 5.02 1.10 17.05
C ALA A 126 4.71 1.21 18.54
N ARG A 127 5.71 1.43 19.38
CA ARG A 127 5.54 1.64 20.83
C ARG A 127 4.77 2.89 21.16
N THR A 128 4.99 3.97 20.43
CA THR A 128 4.23 5.22 20.61
C THR A 128 2.74 5.02 20.40
N PHE A 129 2.38 4.09 19.53
CA PHE A 129 0.98 3.70 19.31
C PHE A 129 0.50 2.58 20.23
N GLY A 130 1.34 2.08 21.15
CA GLY A 130 1.01 0.99 22.07
C GLY A 130 0.89 -0.37 21.37
N MET A 131 1.55 -0.55 20.22
CA MET A 131 1.45 -1.75 19.38
C MET A 131 2.57 -2.77 19.61
N GLU A 132 3.48 -2.56 20.55
CA GLU A 132 4.58 -3.48 20.83
C GLU A 132 4.13 -4.93 21.11
N GLY A 133 2.94 -5.10 21.66
CA GLY A 133 2.36 -6.43 21.86
C GLY A 133 2.08 -7.21 20.57
N PHE A 134 2.10 -6.55 19.42
CA PHE A 134 1.92 -7.20 18.10
C PHE A 134 3.18 -7.90 17.65
N PHE A 135 4.36 -7.41 18.03
CA PHE A 135 5.62 -8.04 17.69
C PHE A 135 5.70 -9.48 18.16
N GLN A 136 5.22 -9.74 19.38
CA GLN A 136 5.18 -11.09 19.91
C GLN A 136 4.10 -11.98 19.26
N LYS A 137 2.97 -11.37 18.88
CA LYS A 137 1.79 -12.13 18.39
C LYS A 137 1.86 -12.49 16.94
N ILE A 138 2.30 -11.55 16.09
CA ILE A 138 2.25 -11.67 14.64
C ILE A 138 3.57 -11.31 13.98
N GLY A 139 4.59 -10.89 14.72
CA GLY A 139 5.92 -10.59 14.25
C GLY A 139 6.01 -9.41 13.28
N ILE A 140 7.20 -8.88 13.14
CA ILE A 140 7.54 -7.89 12.11
C ILE A 140 7.99 -8.65 10.87
N TYR A 141 7.48 -8.28 9.71
CA TYR A 141 7.89 -8.90 8.47
C TYR A 141 9.33 -8.49 8.10
N ALA A 142 10.16 -9.50 7.87
CA ALA A 142 11.48 -9.32 7.27
C ALA A 142 11.74 -10.43 6.27
N HIS A 143 12.00 -10.06 5.01
CA HIS A 143 12.16 -11.00 3.89
C HIS A 143 13.18 -12.10 4.16
N GLU A 144 14.24 -11.77 4.85
CA GLU A 144 15.32 -12.72 5.20
C GLU A 144 15.32 -13.18 6.66
N GLY A 145 14.38 -12.70 7.45
CA GLY A 145 14.33 -12.85 8.90
C GLY A 145 15.34 -11.92 9.60
N GLN A 146 15.36 -11.95 10.92
CA GLN A 146 16.25 -11.13 11.73
C GLN A 146 17.69 -11.65 11.65
N LYS A 147 18.61 -10.80 11.21
CA LYS A 147 20.04 -11.14 11.03
C LYS A 147 20.96 -10.46 12.04
N TYR A 148 20.40 -9.78 13.00
CA TYR A 148 21.13 -9.04 14.04
C TYR A 148 20.42 -9.21 15.38
N GLU A 149 21.14 -8.97 16.45
CA GLU A 149 20.58 -8.81 17.79
C GLU A 149 20.50 -7.32 18.09
N PRO A 150 19.32 -6.79 18.47
CA PRO A 150 19.21 -5.39 18.86
C PRO A 150 20.12 -5.07 20.04
N GLU A 151 20.79 -3.92 20.03
CA GLU A 151 21.69 -3.52 21.13
C GLU A 151 20.95 -3.43 22.47
N ASP A 152 19.67 -3.09 22.44
CA ASP A 152 18.79 -2.99 23.59
C ASP A 152 17.87 -4.20 23.77
N ALA A 153 18.23 -5.37 23.24
CA ALA A 153 17.42 -6.59 23.30
C ALA A 153 16.94 -6.93 24.72
N ALA A 154 17.75 -6.65 25.73
CA ALA A 154 17.37 -6.84 27.14
C ALA A 154 16.23 -5.92 27.62
N GLN A 155 15.99 -4.80 26.92
CA GLN A 155 14.93 -3.82 27.21
C GLN A 155 13.73 -3.99 26.26
N LEU A 156 13.97 -4.60 25.11
CA LEU A 156 12.96 -4.88 24.09
C LEU A 156 12.31 -6.25 24.36
N SER A 157 11.39 -6.29 25.30
CA SER A 157 10.59 -7.51 25.44
C SER A 157 9.84 -7.77 24.12
N SER A 158 10.25 -8.82 23.39
CA SER A 158 9.50 -9.36 22.25
C SER A 158 9.69 -8.72 20.88
N TYR A 159 10.75 -7.93 20.64
CA TYR A 159 11.08 -7.52 19.28
C TYR A 159 11.50 -8.74 18.45
N LYS A 160 10.81 -8.99 17.34
CA LYS A 160 11.07 -10.16 16.51
C LYS A 160 10.74 -9.87 15.05
N GLU A 161 11.76 -9.97 14.21
CA GLU A 161 11.62 -9.92 12.76
C GLU A 161 11.62 -11.33 12.19
N GLU A 162 10.66 -11.65 11.34
CA GLU A 162 10.55 -12.99 10.75
C GLU A 162 9.86 -12.97 9.38
N LYS A 163 10.15 -13.99 8.57
CA LYS A 163 9.57 -14.11 7.22
C LYS A 163 8.05 -14.25 7.22
N SER A 164 7.49 -14.77 8.29
CA SER A 164 6.05 -14.93 8.51
C SER A 164 5.41 -13.75 9.24
N GLY A 165 6.18 -12.70 9.54
CA GLY A 165 5.68 -11.52 10.21
C GLY A 165 4.58 -10.80 9.41
N GLN A 166 3.64 -10.20 10.11
CA GLN A 166 2.51 -9.48 9.49
C GLN A 166 2.59 -7.95 9.68
N VAL A 167 3.37 -7.47 10.65
CA VAL A 167 3.58 -6.03 10.85
C VAL A 167 4.61 -5.56 9.83
N LEU A 168 4.24 -4.54 9.03
CA LEU A 168 5.16 -3.86 8.14
C LEU A 168 5.68 -2.60 8.84
N GLU A 169 6.92 -2.64 9.29
CA GLU A 169 7.64 -1.47 9.79
C GLU A 169 8.39 -0.83 8.64
N GLU A 170 7.80 0.20 8.07
CA GLU A 170 8.28 0.85 6.84
C GLU A 170 9.34 1.93 7.11
N GLY A 171 9.64 2.21 8.38
CA GLY A 171 10.40 3.38 8.76
C GLY A 171 9.61 4.70 8.56
N ILE A 172 10.25 5.83 8.80
CA ILE A 172 9.65 7.16 8.57
C ILE A 172 9.63 7.44 7.06
N ASN A 173 8.78 6.71 6.36
CA ASN A 173 8.60 6.75 4.91
C ASN A 173 7.13 6.56 4.56
N GLU A 174 6.38 7.64 4.62
CA GLU A 174 4.93 7.62 4.39
C GLU A 174 4.58 7.18 2.97
N ALA A 175 5.42 7.50 1.98
CA ALA A 175 5.22 7.06 0.59
C ALA A 175 5.37 5.54 0.44
N GLY A 176 6.36 4.93 1.08
CA GLY A 176 6.55 3.47 1.12
C GLY A 176 5.40 2.79 1.84
N ALA A 177 5.04 3.28 3.03
CA ALA A 177 3.93 2.76 3.80
C ALA A 177 2.60 2.79 3.02
N MET A 178 2.32 3.90 2.33
CA MET A 178 1.10 4.01 1.53
C MET A 178 1.13 3.12 0.28
N SER A 179 2.29 2.91 -0.32
CA SER A 179 2.46 1.95 -1.43
C SER A 179 2.15 0.52 -0.97
N SER A 180 2.65 0.12 0.17
CA SER A 180 2.35 -1.18 0.81
C SER A 180 0.86 -1.30 1.15
N TRP A 181 0.24 -0.21 1.64
CA TRP A 181 -1.20 -0.17 1.90
C TRP A 181 -2.03 -0.36 0.62
N ILE A 182 -1.67 0.30 -0.49
CA ILE A 182 -2.33 0.12 -1.78
C ILE A 182 -2.17 -1.31 -2.28
N ALA A 183 -0.96 -1.87 -2.19
CA ALA A 183 -0.70 -3.24 -2.61
C ALA A 183 -1.55 -4.26 -1.84
N ALA A 184 -1.61 -4.15 -0.52
CA ALA A 184 -2.45 -4.99 0.32
C ALA A 184 -3.95 -4.72 0.07
N GLY A 185 -4.34 -3.46 -0.07
CA GLY A 185 -5.73 -3.06 -0.30
C GLY A 185 -6.31 -3.45 -1.66
N THR A 186 -5.44 -3.76 -2.64
CA THR A 186 -5.83 -4.25 -3.97
C THR A 186 -5.61 -5.75 -4.17
N SER A 187 -5.14 -6.46 -3.14
CA SER A 187 -4.82 -7.88 -3.23
C SER A 187 -6.03 -8.74 -3.60
N TYR A 188 -7.24 -8.32 -3.26
CA TYR A 188 -8.46 -9.02 -3.60
C TYR A 188 -8.67 -9.13 -5.12
N THR A 189 -8.24 -8.15 -5.90
CA THR A 189 -8.38 -8.13 -7.36
C THR A 189 -7.15 -8.69 -8.09
N ASN A 190 -5.98 -8.64 -7.46
CA ASN A 190 -4.73 -9.08 -8.08
C ASN A 190 -4.35 -10.53 -7.71
N HIS A 191 -4.81 -11.02 -6.56
CA HIS A 191 -4.37 -12.28 -5.98
C HIS A 191 -5.52 -13.14 -5.42
N ASP A 192 -6.78 -12.72 -5.59
CA ASP A 192 -7.97 -13.38 -5.01
C ASP A 192 -7.90 -13.54 -3.48
N VAL A 193 -7.15 -12.67 -2.82
CA VAL A 193 -6.92 -12.68 -1.37
C VAL A 193 -7.33 -11.34 -0.78
N GLU A 194 -8.39 -11.32 0.01
CA GLU A 194 -8.77 -10.12 0.76
C GLU A 194 -7.79 -9.90 1.91
N MET A 195 -7.04 -8.79 1.89
CA MET A 195 -6.24 -8.31 3.01
C MET A 195 -6.91 -7.09 3.62
N ILE A 196 -6.60 -6.84 4.89
CA ILE A 196 -7.14 -5.71 5.66
C ILE A 196 -5.96 -4.86 6.13
N PRO A 197 -5.42 -4.00 5.27
CA PRO A 197 -4.33 -3.13 5.66
C PRO A 197 -4.83 -2.02 6.58
N ILE A 198 -4.05 -1.76 7.62
CA ILE A 198 -4.31 -0.73 8.61
C ILE A 198 -3.02 0.07 8.76
N TYR A 199 -2.99 1.23 8.12
CA TYR A 199 -1.83 2.11 8.18
C TYR A 199 -2.04 3.15 9.28
N LEU A 200 -1.19 3.09 10.31
CA LEU A 200 -1.13 4.08 11.38
C LEU A 200 -0.03 5.07 11.05
N PHE A 201 -0.33 6.35 11.20
CA PHE A 201 0.61 7.44 11.00
C PHE A 201 0.33 8.57 12.00
N TYR A 202 1.30 9.44 12.19
CA TYR A 202 1.05 10.69 12.89
C TYR A 202 0.10 11.53 12.03
N SER A 203 -1.04 11.89 12.58
CA SER A 203 -2.14 12.52 11.83
C SER A 203 -1.67 13.73 11.01
N MET A 204 -0.84 14.60 11.60
CA MET A 204 -0.30 15.77 10.92
C MET A 204 0.53 15.42 9.68
N PHE A 205 1.19 14.28 9.66
CA PHE A 205 2.08 13.86 8.56
C PHE A 205 1.43 12.89 7.56
N GLY A 206 0.14 12.59 7.72
CA GLY A 206 -0.61 11.71 6.85
C GLY A 206 -0.92 12.34 5.50
N PHE A 207 -2.14 12.80 5.31
CA PHE A 207 -2.62 13.31 4.01
C PHE A 207 -1.76 14.41 3.40
N GLN A 208 -1.05 15.19 4.19
CA GLN A 208 -0.09 16.16 3.67
C GLN A 208 1.02 15.54 2.82
N ARG A 209 1.44 14.32 3.15
CA ARG A 209 2.55 13.62 2.49
C ARG A 209 2.09 12.53 1.53
N ILE A 210 0.89 12.00 1.74
CA ILE A 210 0.37 10.86 0.98
C ILE A 210 -0.84 11.21 0.10
N GLY A 211 -1.18 12.48 -0.08
CA GLY A 211 -2.38 12.89 -0.82
C GLY A 211 -2.50 12.23 -2.19
N ASP A 212 -1.45 12.29 -3.01
CA ASP A 212 -1.44 11.64 -4.33
C ASP A 212 -1.60 10.12 -4.24
N PHE A 213 -0.95 9.49 -3.27
CA PHE A 213 -1.09 8.04 -3.06
C PHE A 213 -2.50 7.68 -2.58
N ALA A 214 -3.13 8.52 -1.77
CA ALA A 214 -4.50 8.30 -1.34
C ALA A 214 -5.47 8.37 -2.52
N TRP A 215 -5.26 9.32 -3.45
CA TRP A 215 -6.00 9.38 -4.71
C TRP A 215 -5.74 8.15 -5.58
N ALA A 216 -4.48 7.74 -5.75
CA ALA A 216 -4.14 6.54 -6.50
C ALA A 216 -4.76 5.27 -5.88
N GLY A 217 -4.77 5.19 -4.55
CA GLY A 217 -5.45 4.14 -3.81
C GLY A 217 -6.96 4.12 -4.06
N ALA A 218 -7.57 5.30 -4.10
CA ALA A 218 -8.98 5.47 -4.40
C ALA A 218 -9.31 5.03 -5.84
N ASP A 219 -8.56 5.48 -6.82
CA ASP A 219 -8.70 5.07 -8.23
C ASP A 219 -8.51 3.56 -8.42
N SER A 220 -7.59 2.98 -7.67
CA SER A 220 -7.34 1.53 -7.68
C SER A 220 -8.39 0.73 -6.88
N GLN A 221 -9.35 1.40 -6.25
CA GLN A 221 -10.36 0.80 -5.37
C GLN A 221 -9.74 -0.01 -4.21
N SER A 222 -8.63 0.49 -3.67
CA SER A 222 -7.98 -0.10 -2.50
C SER A 222 -8.92 -0.11 -1.30
N ARG A 223 -8.87 -1.18 -0.51
CA ARG A 223 -9.69 -1.38 0.69
C ARG A 223 -8.80 -1.41 1.91
N GLY A 224 -9.12 -0.64 2.94
CA GLY A 224 -8.33 -0.62 4.17
C GLY A 224 -8.61 0.61 5.01
N PHE A 225 -7.81 0.79 6.04
CA PHE A 225 -7.95 1.86 7.03
C PHE A 225 -6.70 2.73 7.06
N LEU A 226 -6.90 4.02 7.05
CA LEU A 226 -5.89 5.04 7.27
C LEU A 226 -6.17 5.67 8.64
N ILE A 227 -5.27 5.50 9.59
CA ILE A 227 -5.47 5.88 10.98
C ILE A 227 -4.51 6.99 11.37
N GLY A 228 -5.00 8.22 11.48
CA GLY A 228 -4.25 9.32 12.05
C GLY A 228 -4.23 9.22 13.58
N ALA A 229 -3.08 8.88 14.12
CA ALA A 229 -2.86 8.84 15.57
C ALA A 229 -2.17 10.11 16.06
N THR A 230 -2.09 10.31 17.38
CA THR A 230 -1.56 11.51 18.00
C THR A 230 -2.14 12.80 17.39
N ALA A 231 -3.44 12.78 17.14
CA ALA A 231 -4.18 13.89 16.57
C ALA A 231 -4.69 14.83 17.68
N GLY A 232 -4.87 16.08 17.33
CA GLY A 232 -5.46 17.07 18.19
C GLY A 232 -4.69 18.39 18.21
N ARG A 233 -5.38 19.47 18.60
CA ARG A 233 -4.79 20.80 18.64
C ARG A 233 -4.35 21.21 20.04
N THR A 234 -4.92 20.62 21.06
CA THR A 234 -4.76 21.07 22.46
C THR A 234 -4.41 19.96 23.43
N THR A 235 -4.49 18.71 23.01
CA THR A 235 -4.35 17.54 23.90
C THR A 235 -2.98 16.86 23.83
N LEU A 236 -2.09 17.33 22.95
CA LEU A 236 -0.76 16.77 22.76
C LEU A 236 0.24 17.46 23.70
N ALA A 237 0.18 17.14 24.98
CA ALA A 237 1.12 17.66 25.96
C ALA A 237 2.55 17.21 25.65
N GLY A 238 3.48 18.16 25.56
CA GLY A 238 4.88 17.88 25.22
C GLY A 238 5.19 17.77 23.73
N GLU A 239 4.18 17.70 22.87
CA GLU A 239 4.35 17.73 21.43
C GLU A 239 4.33 19.16 20.90
N GLY A 240 5.13 19.44 19.88
CA GLY A 240 5.17 20.78 19.27
C GLY A 240 4.05 20.99 18.24
N LEU A 241 3.99 22.22 17.69
CA LEU A 241 3.04 22.59 16.63
C LEU A 241 3.06 21.64 15.43
N GLN A 242 4.21 21.06 15.13
CA GLN A 242 4.38 20.13 14.02
C GLN A 242 3.54 18.85 14.14
N HIS A 243 3.04 18.53 15.32
CA HIS A 243 2.15 17.38 15.54
C HIS A 243 0.67 17.75 15.61
N GLN A 244 0.35 19.05 15.63
CA GLN A 244 -1.04 19.50 15.74
C GLN A 244 -1.76 19.42 14.39
N ASP A 245 -2.80 18.62 14.34
CA ASP A 245 -3.63 18.42 13.15
C ASP A 245 -5.05 18.98 13.37
N GLY A 246 -5.61 19.54 12.35
CA GLY A 246 -6.98 20.02 12.34
C GLY A 246 -7.53 20.16 10.92
N HIS A 247 -6.84 19.58 9.93
CA HIS A 247 -7.15 19.72 8.51
C HIS A 247 -7.22 18.38 7.75
N SER A 248 -6.80 17.27 8.36
CA SER A 248 -6.80 15.96 7.68
C SER A 248 -8.18 15.56 7.19
N HIS A 249 -9.26 15.85 7.90
CA HIS A 249 -10.62 15.58 7.45
C HIS A 249 -11.00 16.39 6.19
N LEU A 250 -10.55 17.65 6.09
CA LEU A 250 -10.76 18.45 4.88
C LEU A 250 -10.06 17.85 3.68
N MET A 251 -8.82 17.41 3.86
CA MET A 251 -8.06 16.76 2.80
C MET A 251 -8.68 15.41 2.41
N ALA A 252 -9.06 14.59 3.38
CA ALA A 252 -9.73 13.31 3.13
C ALA A 252 -11.06 13.47 2.40
N SER A 253 -11.82 14.54 2.66
CA SER A 253 -13.09 14.82 2.01
C SER A 253 -12.98 15.09 0.50
N THR A 254 -11.78 15.39 0.00
CA THR A 254 -11.54 15.56 -1.43
C THR A 254 -11.48 14.24 -2.19
N ILE A 255 -11.35 13.12 -1.49
CA ILE A 255 -11.23 11.77 -2.07
C ILE A 255 -12.61 11.11 -2.08
N PRO A 256 -13.24 10.87 -3.26
CA PRO A 256 -14.67 10.53 -3.36
C PRO A 256 -15.10 9.27 -2.59
N ASN A 257 -14.24 8.28 -2.47
CA ASN A 257 -14.54 7.01 -1.80
C ASN A 257 -13.84 6.85 -0.44
N CYS A 258 -13.31 7.93 0.11
CA CYS A 258 -12.78 7.99 1.48
C CYS A 258 -13.88 8.45 2.44
N ARG A 259 -14.07 7.69 3.52
CA ARG A 259 -14.98 8.07 4.61
C ARG A 259 -14.17 8.40 5.86
N SER A 260 -14.34 9.61 6.37
CA SER A 260 -13.63 10.08 7.56
C SER A 260 -14.48 9.92 8.82
N TYR A 261 -13.83 9.55 9.90
CA TYR A 261 -14.42 9.44 11.23
C TYR A 261 -13.48 10.09 12.25
N ASP A 262 -14.06 10.73 13.26
CA ASP A 262 -13.36 11.27 14.43
C ASP A 262 -14.05 10.68 15.67
N PRO A 263 -13.55 9.55 16.19
CA PRO A 263 -14.18 8.80 17.29
C PRO A 263 -13.94 9.42 18.65
#